data_4e2c054c0e535e0026ba923ae7268cd4
#
_entry.id   4e2c054c0e535e0026ba923ae7268cd4
#
_cell.length_a   1.000
_cell.length_b   1.000
_cell.length_c   1.000
_cell.angle_alpha   90.00
_cell.angle_beta   90.00
_cell.angle_gamma   90.00
#
_symmetry.space_group_name_H-M   'P 1'
#
loop_
_entity.id
_entity.type
_entity.pdbx_description
1 polymer ?
#
loop_
_entity_poly.entity_id
_entity_poly.type
_entity_poly.pdbx_seq_one_letter_code
_entity_poly.pdbx_strand_id
1 'polypeptide(L)'
;MNTRRLICTLLGMWIGASLFMAAVAASSFRLVNDLMLNPAAELAPYFKVLGAEKMRILARYQAAEFNRALFDGWGLVQILVGLLIFGILLFGTKEGKLILGLSLFMVLLSTGMHLLVTPSIVGYGRSLDFVAPDKEMDLRNRVKAFHNAYSALEGVKLICGASLLVIFFRETRKRNGRDGDGRYDGPEPA
;
A
#
# COMPACT_ATOMS: atom_id res chain seq x y z
N MET A 1 1.23 -16.69 -21.81
CA MET A 1 0.92 -16.64 -20.34
C MET A 1 -0.58 -16.49 -20.19
N ASN A 2 -1.25 -17.28 -19.34
CA ASN A 2 -2.70 -17.18 -19.17
C ASN A 2 -3.03 -15.83 -18.49
N THR A 3 -3.91 -15.03 -19.10
CA THR A 3 -4.30 -13.67 -18.65
C THR A 3 -4.70 -13.65 -17.16
N ARG A 4 -5.45 -14.65 -16.70
CA ARG A 4 -5.82 -14.77 -15.28
C ARG A 4 -4.62 -14.94 -14.35
N ARG A 5 -3.62 -15.74 -14.75
CA ARG A 5 -2.38 -15.88 -13.95
C ARG A 5 -1.63 -14.56 -13.84
N LEU A 6 -1.57 -13.80 -14.93
CA LEU A 6 -0.96 -12.47 -14.91
C LEU A 6 -1.67 -11.54 -13.94
N ILE A 7 -3.01 -11.49 -13.98
CA ILE A 7 -3.80 -10.65 -13.06
C ILE A 7 -3.57 -11.06 -11.60
N CYS A 8 -3.60 -12.37 -11.30
CA CYS A 8 -3.34 -12.86 -9.94
C CYS A 8 -1.92 -12.49 -9.47
N THR A 9 -0.92 -12.57 -10.34
CA THR A 9 0.46 -12.17 -10.01
C THR A 9 0.53 -10.67 -9.72
N LEU A 10 -0.06 -9.82 -10.57
CA LEU A 10 -0.09 -8.37 -10.38
C LEU A 10 -0.83 -7.97 -9.09
N LEU A 11 -1.97 -8.60 -8.80
CA LEU A 11 -2.72 -8.37 -7.55
C LEU A 11 -1.91 -8.81 -6.33
N GLY A 12 -1.26 -9.98 -6.38
CA GLY A 12 -0.41 -10.47 -5.30
C GLY A 12 0.78 -9.55 -5.04
N MET A 13 1.44 -9.08 -6.11
CA MET A 13 2.53 -8.10 -6.02
C MET A 13 2.04 -6.77 -5.45
N TRP A 14 0.89 -6.29 -5.86
CA TRP A 14 0.29 -5.05 -5.32
C TRP A 14 0.02 -5.16 -3.83
N ILE A 15 -0.65 -6.24 -3.40
CA ILE A 15 -0.94 -6.49 -1.97
C ILE A 15 0.36 -6.60 -1.18
N GLY A 16 1.30 -7.41 -1.64
CA GLY A 16 2.59 -7.60 -0.97
C GLY A 16 3.39 -6.30 -0.84
N ALA A 17 3.44 -5.51 -1.91
CA ALA A 17 4.10 -4.20 -1.91
C ALA A 17 3.40 -3.20 -0.99
N SER A 18 2.05 -3.15 -0.95
CA SER A 18 1.30 -2.31 0.00
C SER A 18 1.65 -2.63 1.45
N LEU A 19 1.69 -3.91 1.81
CA LEU A 19 2.06 -4.34 3.16
C LEU A 19 3.52 -4.01 3.48
N PHE A 20 4.43 -4.22 2.53
CA PHE A 20 5.83 -3.87 2.67
C PHE A 20 6.01 -2.36 2.90
N MET A 21 5.33 -1.52 2.11
CA MET A 21 5.38 -0.06 2.25
C MET A 21 4.87 0.41 3.61
N ALA A 22 3.79 -0.19 4.12
CA ALA A 22 3.29 0.09 5.47
C ALA A 22 4.32 -0.27 6.55
N ALA A 23 5.00 -1.42 6.41
CA ALA A 23 6.04 -1.85 7.33
C ALA A 23 7.26 -0.90 7.30
N VAL A 24 7.72 -0.49 6.11
CA VAL A 24 8.83 0.47 5.95
C VAL A 24 8.50 1.80 6.60
N ALA A 25 7.30 2.35 6.34
CA ALA A 25 6.86 3.61 6.92
C ALA A 25 6.80 3.56 8.45
N ALA A 26 6.27 2.48 9.01
CA ALA A 26 6.24 2.29 10.46
C ALA A 26 7.65 2.14 11.06
N SER A 27 8.57 1.53 10.33
CA SER A 27 9.95 1.28 10.80
C SER A 27 10.79 2.56 10.82
N SER A 28 10.57 3.50 9.89
CA SER A 28 11.39 4.72 9.79
C SER A 28 11.38 5.56 11.09
N PHE A 29 10.22 5.72 11.71
CA PHE A 29 10.11 6.44 13.00
C PHE A 29 10.58 5.62 14.19
N ARG A 30 10.49 4.28 14.16
CA ARG A 30 11.13 3.43 15.18
C ARG A 30 12.65 3.58 15.17
N LEU A 31 13.26 3.55 13.99
CA LEU A 31 14.70 3.76 13.84
C LEU A 31 15.17 5.09 14.41
N VAL A 32 14.38 6.17 14.27
CA VAL A 32 14.68 7.45 14.92
C VAL A 32 14.69 7.32 16.44
N ASN A 33 13.70 6.62 17.02
CA ASN A 33 13.65 6.42 18.47
C ASN A 33 14.83 5.57 18.95
N ASP A 34 15.16 4.49 18.24
CA ASP A 34 16.29 3.62 18.57
C ASP A 34 17.61 4.37 18.50
N LEU A 35 17.80 5.22 17.50
CA LEU A 35 18.96 6.11 17.36
C LEU A 35 19.09 7.07 18.56
N MET A 36 17.97 7.57 19.08
CA MET A 36 17.98 8.48 20.25
C MET A 36 18.28 7.75 21.56
N LEU A 37 17.87 6.47 21.67
CA LEU A 37 18.10 5.66 22.88
C LEU A 37 19.51 5.04 22.88
N ASN A 38 19.99 4.62 21.72
CA ASN A 38 21.26 3.91 21.56
C ASN A 38 22.08 4.54 20.42
N PRO A 39 22.59 5.77 20.58
CA PRO A 39 23.35 6.42 19.53
C PRO A 39 24.65 5.67 19.26
N ALA A 40 24.98 5.49 17.97
CA ALA A 40 26.28 4.95 17.60
C ALA A 40 27.41 5.85 18.12
N ALA A 41 28.55 5.26 18.49
CA ALA A 41 29.68 5.99 19.07
C ALA A 41 30.18 7.15 18.21
N GLU A 42 30.12 6.98 16.90
CA GLU A 42 30.49 7.98 15.88
C GLU A 42 29.62 9.22 15.91
N LEU A 43 28.39 9.11 16.44
CA LEU A 43 27.45 10.23 16.57
C LEU A 43 27.64 11.04 17.85
N ALA A 44 28.39 10.53 18.83
CA ALA A 44 28.60 11.20 20.11
C ALA A 44 29.13 12.65 20.01
N PRO A 45 30.07 12.99 19.09
CA PRO A 45 30.50 14.37 18.90
C PRO A 45 29.36 15.30 18.47
N TYR A 46 28.48 14.82 17.56
CA TYR A 46 27.35 15.60 17.05
C TYR A 46 26.27 15.82 18.13
N PHE A 47 26.03 14.81 18.99
CA PHE A 47 25.14 14.96 20.15
C PHE A 47 25.67 16.00 21.13
N LYS A 48 27.00 16.11 21.32
CA LYS A 48 27.61 17.12 22.18
C LYS A 48 27.44 18.52 21.61
N VAL A 49 27.54 18.70 20.28
CA VAL A 49 27.48 20.02 19.62
C VAL A 49 26.04 20.48 19.45
N LEU A 50 25.14 19.63 18.95
CA LEU A 50 23.77 19.97 18.60
C LEU A 50 22.79 19.79 19.78
N GLY A 51 23.11 18.92 20.71
CA GLY A 51 22.17 18.47 21.75
C GLY A 51 21.15 17.44 21.25
N ALA A 52 20.68 16.60 22.17
CA ALA A 52 19.77 15.49 21.86
C ALA A 52 18.44 15.94 21.22
N GLU A 53 17.92 17.11 21.63
CA GLU A 53 16.65 17.63 21.11
C GLU A 53 16.75 18.01 19.63
N LYS A 54 17.77 18.76 19.23
CA LYS A 54 17.99 19.17 17.82
C LYS A 54 18.28 17.95 16.95
N MET A 55 19.07 16.98 17.45
CA MET A 55 19.32 15.73 16.76
C MET A 55 18.02 14.95 16.52
N ARG A 56 17.14 14.89 17.51
CA ARG A 56 15.82 14.24 17.37
C ARG A 56 14.95 14.92 16.32
N ILE A 57 14.89 16.24 16.35
CA ILE A 57 14.12 17.03 15.37
C ILE A 57 14.63 16.75 13.96
N LEU A 58 15.94 16.79 13.74
CA LEU A 58 16.57 16.55 12.44
C LEU A 58 16.30 15.11 11.94
N ALA A 59 16.50 14.10 12.80
CA ALA A 59 16.26 12.72 12.44
C ALA A 59 14.77 12.44 12.12
N ARG A 60 13.85 13.04 12.88
CA ARG A 60 12.41 12.95 12.59
C ARG A 60 12.02 13.63 11.29
N TYR A 61 12.59 14.78 11.00
CA TYR A 61 12.40 15.47 9.71
C TYR A 61 12.87 14.59 8.55
N GLN A 62 14.06 14.01 8.65
CA GLN A 62 14.59 13.10 7.62
C GLN A 62 13.67 11.89 7.40
N ALA A 63 13.19 11.24 8.47
CA ALA A 63 12.25 10.14 8.38
C ALA A 63 10.91 10.56 7.76
N ALA A 64 10.43 11.76 8.09
CA ALA A 64 9.20 12.31 7.53
C ALA A 64 9.34 12.59 6.01
N GLU A 65 10.44 13.22 5.57
CA GLU A 65 10.68 13.47 4.14
C GLU A 65 10.83 12.16 3.34
N PHE A 66 11.56 11.18 3.90
CA PHE A 66 11.64 9.87 3.29
C PHE A 66 10.26 9.23 3.09
N ASN A 67 9.42 9.24 4.14
CA ASN A 67 8.07 8.69 4.05
C ASN A 67 7.19 9.48 3.06
N ARG A 68 7.30 10.80 2.99
CA ARG A 68 6.57 11.64 2.02
C ARG A 68 6.90 11.21 0.58
N ALA A 69 8.19 11.12 0.26
CA ALA A 69 8.65 10.68 -1.06
C ALA A 69 8.20 9.25 -1.39
N LEU A 70 8.28 8.36 -0.39
CA LEU A 70 7.88 6.97 -0.51
C LEU A 70 6.38 6.83 -0.82
N PHE A 71 5.51 7.53 -0.08
CA PHE A 71 4.06 7.47 -0.28
C PHE A 71 3.62 8.16 -1.57
N ASP A 72 4.28 9.23 -1.97
CA ASP A 72 3.99 9.90 -3.24
C ASP A 72 4.31 8.99 -4.42
N GLY A 73 5.53 8.44 -4.48
CA GLY A 73 5.92 7.48 -5.51
C GLY A 73 5.06 6.22 -5.51
N TRP A 74 4.74 5.68 -4.31
CA TRP A 74 3.88 4.52 -4.20
C TRP A 74 2.46 4.79 -4.69
N GLY A 75 1.92 5.97 -4.41
CA GLY A 75 0.60 6.37 -4.91
C GLY A 75 0.51 6.31 -6.43
N LEU A 76 1.51 6.81 -7.15
CA LEU A 76 1.59 6.72 -8.61
C LEU A 76 1.70 5.28 -9.10
N VAL A 77 2.56 4.46 -8.49
CA VAL A 77 2.71 3.04 -8.84
C VAL A 77 1.39 2.28 -8.67
N GLN A 78 0.65 2.54 -7.60
CA GLN A 78 -0.66 1.92 -7.37
C GLN A 78 -1.68 2.27 -8.44
N ILE A 79 -1.73 3.53 -8.89
CA ILE A 79 -2.62 3.97 -9.97
C ILE A 79 -2.25 3.25 -11.27
N LEU A 80 -0.97 3.20 -11.62
CA LEU A 80 -0.50 2.55 -12.85
C LEU A 80 -0.78 1.05 -12.86
N VAL A 81 -0.48 0.35 -11.75
CA VAL A 81 -0.76 -1.09 -11.62
C VAL A 81 -2.27 -1.34 -11.64
N GLY A 82 -3.06 -0.50 -10.98
CA GLY A 82 -4.51 -0.59 -10.98
C GLY A 82 -5.11 -0.42 -12.37
N LEU A 83 -4.66 0.60 -13.11
CA LEU A 83 -5.07 0.83 -14.51
C LEU A 83 -4.66 -0.33 -15.42
N LEU A 84 -3.47 -0.89 -15.23
CA LEU A 84 -3.00 -2.06 -15.97
C LEU A 84 -3.91 -3.26 -15.71
N ILE A 85 -4.20 -3.58 -14.45
CA ILE A 85 -5.09 -4.69 -14.07
C ILE A 85 -6.50 -4.47 -14.65
N PHE A 86 -7.05 -3.26 -14.47
CA PHE A 86 -8.37 -2.91 -14.99
C PHE A 86 -8.43 -3.01 -16.52
N GLY A 87 -7.41 -2.50 -17.22
CA GLY A 87 -7.30 -2.61 -18.68
C GLY A 87 -7.22 -4.06 -19.17
N ILE A 88 -6.42 -4.89 -18.51
CA ILE A 88 -6.34 -6.33 -18.85
C ILE A 88 -7.70 -7.00 -18.62
N LEU A 89 -8.41 -6.69 -17.54
CA LEU A 89 -9.74 -7.22 -17.25
C LEU A 89 -10.77 -6.77 -18.28
N LEU A 90 -10.75 -5.49 -18.67
CA LEU A 90 -11.72 -4.90 -19.57
C LEU A 90 -11.58 -5.43 -21.00
N PHE A 91 -10.35 -5.55 -21.50
CA PHE A 91 -10.07 -5.89 -22.91
C PHE A 91 -9.60 -7.33 -23.11
N GLY A 92 -9.00 -7.95 -22.08
CA GLY A 92 -8.36 -9.26 -22.18
C GLY A 92 -9.18 -10.42 -21.64
N THR A 93 -10.34 -10.16 -21.01
CA THR A 93 -11.15 -11.19 -20.39
C THR A 93 -12.65 -10.94 -20.59
N LYS A 94 -13.48 -11.99 -20.41
CA LYS A 94 -14.94 -11.88 -20.37
C LYS A 94 -15.45 -12.03 -18.93
N GLU A 95 -14.84 -11.29 -18.03
CA GLU A 95 -15.18 -11.37 -16.61
C GLU A 95 -16.48 -10.63 -16.28
N GLY A 96 -17.13 -11.03 -15.19
CA GLY A 96 -18.41 -10.47 -14.76
C GLY A 96 -18.28 -9.01 -14.28
N LYS A 97 -19.39 -8.29 -14.30
CA LYS A 97 -19.50 -6.87 -13.89
C LYS A 97 -18.93 -6.61 -12.48
N LEU A 98 -19.04 -7.57 -11.56
CA LEU A 98 -18.52 -7.44 -10.20
C LEU A 98 -16.99 -7.31 -10.18
N ILE A 99 -16.28 -8.15 -10.95
CA ILE A 99 -14.81 -8.14 -11.04
C ILE A 99 -14.34 -6.80 -11.63
N LEU A 100 -14.97 -6.36 -12.71
CA LEU A 100 -14.68 -5.05 -13.31
C LEU A 100 -14.99 -3.90 -12.34
N GLY A 101 -16.13 -3.96 -11.64
CA GLY A 101 -16.51 -2.94 -10.66
C GLY A 101 -15.52 -2.85 -9.50
N LEU A 102 -15.10 -3.98 -8.93
CA LEU A 102 -14.11 -4.00 -7.85
C LEU A 102 -12.75 -3.47 -8.31
N SER A 103 -12.29 -3.85 -9.50
CA SER A 103 -11.00 -3.36 -10.01
C SER A 103 -11.04 -1.86 -10.32
N LEU A 104 -12.13 -1.35 -10.91
CA LEU A 104 -12.33 0.09 -11.11
C LEU A 104 -12.39 0.84 -9.78
N PHE A 105 -13.11 0.31 -8.79
CA PHE A 105 -13.17 0.89 -7.46
C PHE A 105 -11.78 1.02 -6.82
N MET A 106 -10.92 -0.01 -6.94
CA MET A 106 -9.54 0.07 -6.44
C MET A 106 -8.73 1.17 -7.15
N VAL A 107 -8.89 1.36 -8.47
CA VAL A 107 -8.24 2.45 -9.21
C VAL A 107 -8.72 3.81 -8.72
N LEU A 108 -10.03 4.00 -8.61
CA LEU A 108 -10.62 5.26 -8.15
C LEU A 108 -10.19 5.57 -6.71
N LEU A 109 -10.16 4.56 -5.85
CA LEU A 109 -9.71 4.70 -4.47
C LEU A 109 -8.24 5.11 -4.39
N SER A 110 -7.34 4.43 -5.15
CA SER A 110 -5.92 4.78 -5.20
C SER A 110 -5.72 6.20 -5.73
N THR A 111 -6.46 6.60 -6.77
CA THR A 111 -6.41 7.95 -7.34
C THR A 111 -6.87 9.00 -6.32
N GLY A 112 -8.00 8.77 -5.65
CA GLY A 112 -8.51 9.66 -4.62
C GLY A 112 -7.56 9.79 -3.43
N MET A 113 -6.96 8.69 -2.98
CA MET A 113 -5.95 8.71 -1.92
C MET A 113 -4.72 9.54 -2.33
N HIS A 114 -4.20 9.34 -3.55
CA HIS A 114 -3.03 10.08 -4.04
C HIS A 114 -3.31 11.56 -4.25
N LEU A 115 -4.46 11.93 -4.81
CA LEU A 115 -4.77 13.33 -5.15
C LEU A 115 -5.32 14.16 -3.99
N LEU A 116 -5.97 13.54 -3.00
CA LEU A 116 -6.68 14.26 -1.93
C LEU A 116 -6.06 14.00 -0.55
N VAL A 117 -5.83 12.73 -0.20
CA VAL A 117 -5.40 12.38 1.16
C VAL A 117 -3.90 12.61 1.34
N THR A 118 -3.08 12.13 0.40
CA THR A 118 -1.61 12.26 0.47
C THR A 118 -1.15 13.71 0.53
N PRO A 119 -1.64 14.64 -0.33
CA PRO A 119 -1.25 16.06 -0.25
C PRO A 119 -1.66 16.71 1.05
N SER A 120 -2.82 16.32 1.61
CA SER A 120 -3.27 16.83 2.91
C SER A 120 -2.34 16.40 4.05
N ILE A 121 -1.93 15.12 4.07
CA ILE A 121 -0.95 14.60 5.05
C ILE A 121 0.39 15.33 4.90
N VAL A 122 0.87 15.50 3.67
CA VAL A 122 2.13 16.18 3.37
C VAL A 122 2.06 17.65 3.79
N GLY A 123 1.01 18.37 3.40
CA GLY A 123 0.84 19.80 3.70
C GLY A 123 0.79 20.06 5.20
N TYR A 124 -0.10 19.40 5.92
CA TYR A 124 -0.18 19.54 7.38
C TYR A 124 1.06 19.00 8.09
N GLY A 125 1.66 17.92 7.59
CA GLY A 125 2.90 17.38 8.13
C GLY A 125 4.06 18.36 8.04
N ARG A 126 4.22 19.06 6.91
CA ARG A 126 5.25 20.10 6.72
C ARG A 126 5.09 21.27 7.68
N SER A 127 3.86 21.68 7.98
CA SER A 127 3.60 22.73 8.97
C SER A 127 3.99 22.33 10.39
N LEU A 128 4.20 21.04 10.65
CA LEU A 128 4.66 20.52 11.94
C LEU A 128 6.16 20.23 11.99
N ASP A 129 6.86 20.36 10.86
CA ASP A 129 8.31 20.19 10.82
C ASP A 129 8.95 21.28 11.73
N PHE A 130 9.88 20.87 12.56
CA PHE A 130 10.57 21.74 13.54
C PHE A 130 9.69 22.34 14.65
N VAL A 131 8.41 21.96 14.75
CA VAL A 131 7.52 22.40 15.83
C VAL A 131 7.66 21.44 17.03
N ALA A 132 7.81 22.02 18.23
CA ALA A 132 7.93 21.25 19.47
C ALA A 132 6.71 20.33 19.69
N PRO A 133 6.90 19.11 20.28
CA PRO A 133 5.86 18.08 20.37
C PRO A 133 4.60 18.49 21.15
N ASP A 134 4.73 19.45 22.05
CA ASP A 134 3.68 19.98 22.92
C ASP A 134 2.87 21.11 22.28
N LYS A 135 3.29 21.58 21.11
CA LYS A 135 2.62 22.67 20.39
C LYS A 135 1.78 22.15 19.24
N GLU A 136 0.84 23.02 18.80
CA GLU A 136 -0.02 22.77 17.61
C GLU A 136 -0.82 21.47 17.69
N MET A 137 -1.46 21.21 18.84
CA MET A 137 -2.21 19.96 19.09
C MET A 137 -3.34 19.74 18.08
N ASP A 138 -4.04 20.80 17.66
CA ASP A 138 -5.12 20.71 16.67
C ASP A 138 -4.58 20.24 15.30
N LEU A 139 -3.44 20.78 14.88
CA LEU A 139 -2.79 20.40 13.63
C LEU A 139 -2.30 18.95 13.69
N ARG A 140 -1.75 18.52 14.83
CA ARG A 140 -1.34 17.13 15.08
C ARG A 140 -2.53 16.18 15.00
N ASN A 141 -3.67 16.55 15.58
CA ASN A 141 -4.89 15.76 15.52
C ASN A 141 -5.42 15.64 14.08
N ARG A 142 -5.33 16.70 13.28
CA ARG A 142 -5.66 16.66 11.84
C ARG A 142 -4.76 15.70 11.07
N VAL A 143 -3.43 15.80 11.24
CA VAL A 143 -2.48 14.86 10.63
C VAL A 143 -2.81 13.42 11.01
N LYS A 144 -3.06 13.14 12.30
CA LYS A 144 -3.45 11.82 12.78
C LYS A 144 -4.76 11.34 12.15
N ALA A 145 -5.76 12.21 12.00
CA ALA A 145 -7.03 11.87 11.36
C ALA A 145 -6.83 11.49 9.89
N PHE A 146 -6.03 12.24 9.13
CA PHE A 146 -5.71 11.91 7.75
C PHE A 146 -4.89 10.62 7.62
N HIS A 147 -3.95 10.35 8.52
CA HIS A 147 -3.24 9.07 8.56
C HIS A 147 -4.17 7.89 8.83
N ASN A 148 -5.11 8.05 9.77
CA ASN A 148 -6.10 7.01 10.06
C ASN A 148 -7.02 6.78 8.86
N ALA A 149 -7.47 7.85 8.21
CA ALA A 149 -8.27 7.77 6.99
C ALA A 149 -7.50 7.04 5.87
N TYR A 150 -6.23 7.41 5.64
CA TYR A 150 -5.36 6.72 4.67
C TYR A 150 -5.25 5.23 4.97
N SER A 151 -4.98 4.86 6.23
CA SER A 151 -4.85 3.46 6.65
C SER A 151 -6.15 2.68 6.47
N ALA A 152 -7.30 3.29 6.77
CA ALA A 152 -8.61 2.67 6.58
C ALA A 152 -8.91 2.43 5.09
N LEU A 153 -8.66 3.42 4.23
CA LEU A 153 -8.84 3.32 2.79
C LEU A 153 -7.90 2.27 2.17
N GLU A 154 -6.65 2.22 2.63
CA GLU A 154 -5.69 1.17 2.23
C GLU A 154 -6.19 -0.21 2.63
N GLY A 155 -6.72 -0.37 3.86
CA GLY A 155 -7.35 -1.61 4.32
C GLY A 155 -8.52 -2.06 3.44
N VAL A 156 -9.42 -1.14 3.08
CA VAL A 156 -10.53 -1.42 2.15
C VAL A 156 -10.00 -1.91 0.80
N LYS A 157 -8.99 -1.24 0.26
CA LYS A 157 -8.36 -1.63 -1.01
C LYS A 157 -7.72 -3.01 -0.95
N LEU A 158 -7.01 -3.33 0.13
CA LEU A 158 -6.43 -4.66 0.35
C LEU A 158 -7.51 -5.75 0.42
N ILE A 159 -8.64 -5.48 1.08
CA ILE A 159 -9.79 -6.40 1.13
C ILE A 159 -10.36 -6.63 -0.27
N CYS A 160 -10.53 -5.57 -1.07
CA CYS A 160 -10.99 -5.70 -2.46
C CYS A 160 -10.03 -6.53 -3.31
N GLY A 161 -8.72 -6.27 -3.19
CA GLY A 161 -7.68 -7.03 -3.90
C GLY A 161 -7.66 -8.52 -3.51
N ALA A 162 -7.74 -8.81 -2.21
CA ALA A 162 -7.82 -10.19 -1.71
C ALA A 162 -9.12 -10.89 -2.18
N SER A 163 -10.24 -10.17 -2.19
CA SER A 163 -11.51 -10.69 -2.71
C SER A 163 -11.42 -11.06 -4.18
N LEU A 164 -10.81 -10.21 -5.01
CA LEU A 164 -10.54 -10.52 -6.42
C LEU A 164 -9.68 -11.78 -6.57
N LEU A 165 -8.60 -11.92 -5.80
CA LEU A 165 -7.77 -13.12 -5.81
C LEU A 165 -8.59 -14.37 -5.48
N VAL A 166 -9.40 -14.32 -4.42
CA VAL A 166 -10.25 -15.47 -4.03
C VAL A 166 -11.23 -15.85 -5.13
N ILE A 167 -11.85 -14.87 -5.79
CA ILE A 167 -12.78 -15.12 -6.91
C ILE A 167 -12.03 -15.83 -8.05
N PHE A 168 -10.86 -15.35 -8.47
CA PHE A 168 -10.08 -15.95 -9.54
C PHE A 168 -9.62 -17.38 -9.21
N PHE A 169 -9.19 -17.63 -7.97
CA PHE A 169 -8.80 -19.00 -7.55
C PHE A 169 -9.99 -19.96 -7.53
N ARG A 170 -11.15 -19.54 -7.05
CA ARG A 170 -12.37 -20.39 -7.04
C ARG A 170 -12.84 -20.73 -8.44
N GLU A 171 -12.82 -19.80 -9.36
CA GLU A 171 -13.23 -20.05 -10.75
C GLU A 171 -12.24 -20.98 -11.50
N THR A 172 -10.95 -20.84 -11.25
CA THR A 172 -9.93 -21.74 -11.81
C THR A 172 -10.15 -23.17 -11.33
N ARG A 173 -10.47 -23.36 -10.05
CA ARG A 173 -10.75 -24.70 -9.48
C ARG A 173 -12.00 -25.34 -10.07
N LYS A 174 -13.08 -24.57 -10.31
CA LYS A 174 -14.30 -25.08 -10.94
C LYS A 174 -14.08 -25.53 -12.39
N ARG A 175 -13.23 -24.83 -13.15
CA ARG A 175 -12.89 -25.21 -14.53
C ARG A 175 -12.10 -26.51 -14.57
N ASN A 176 -11.07 -26.65 -13.75
CA ASN A 176 -10.26 -27.86 -13.70
C ASN A 176 -11.06 -29.09 -13.25
N GLY A 177 -12.07 -28.92 -12.36
CA GLY A 177 -12.96 -30.01 -11.95
C GLY A 177 -13.92 -30.47 -13.04
N ARG A 178 -14.38 -29.57 -13.92
CA ARG A 178 -15.24 -29.93 -15.06
C ARG A 178 -14.48 -30.67 -16.17
N ASP A 179 -13.24 -30.29 -16.42
CA ASP A 179 -12.40 -30.92 -17.46
C ASP A 179 -11.91 -32.32 -17.00
N GLY A 180 -11.93 -32.64 -15.69
CA GLY A 180 -11.58 -33.95 -15.13
C GLY A 180 -12.72 -34.95 -15.16
N ASP A 181 -13.98 -34.53 -15.12
CA ASP A 181 -15.16 -35.39 -15.06
C ASP A 181 -15.63 -35.87 -16.46
N GLY A 182 -15.10 -35.25 -17.53
CA GLY A 182 -15.45 -35.58 -18.92
C GLY A 182 -14.59 -36.66 -19.59
N ARG A 183 -13.71 -37.38 -18.87
CA ARG A 183 -12.71 -38.28 -19.45
C ARG A 183 -12.86 -39.77 -19.07
N TYR A 184 -14.07 -40.22 -18.79
CA TYR A 184 -14.34 -41.66 -18.61
C TYR A 184 -15.56 -42.08 -19.41
N ASP A 185 -15.51 -41.95 -20.73
CA ASP A 185 -16.24 -42.82 -21.62
C ASP A 185 -15.29 -43.98 -21.96
N GLY A 186 -15.24 -44.97 -21.07
CA GLY A 186 -14.58 -46.23 -21.33
C GLY A 186 -15.28 -46.98 -22.49
N PRO A 187 -14.55 -47.74 -23.29
CA PRO A 187 -15.17 -48.52 -24.38
C PRO A 187 -16.16 -49.51 -23.79
N GLU A 188 -17.39 -49.52 -24.36
CA GLU A 188 -18.39 -50.57 -24.08
C GLU A 188 -17.78 -51.94 -24.36
N PRO A 189 -17.94 -52.91 -23.44
CA PRO A 189 -17.52 -54.31 -23.71
C PRO A 189 -18.46 -54.93 -24.77
N ALA A 190 -17.87 -55.47 -25.83
CA ALA A 190 -18.53 -56.25 -26.88
C ALA A 190 -19.07 -57.59 -26.39
#